data_4ee3c802b5d0aa2891f041188f0bc5e8
#
_entry.id   4ee3c802b5d0aa2891f041188f0bc5e8
#
_cell.length_a   1.000
_cell.length_b   1.000
_cell.length_c   1.000
_cell.angle_alpha   90.00
_cell.angle_beta   90.00
_cell.angle_gamma   90.00
#
_symmetry.space_group_name_H-M   'P 1'
#
loop_
_entity.id
_entity.type
_entity.pdbx_description
1 polymer ?
#
loop_
_entity_poly.entity_id
_entity_poly.type
_entity_poly.pdbx_seq_one_letter_code
_entity_poly.pdbx_strand_id
1 'polypeptide(L)'
;MTDRKPIENRYDFTILFEVKDGNPNGDPDSGNMPRVDIETGNGLTTDVCVKRKIRDYVQTVMGEQAPWRIYIQNRQTLNRLDSEALKAEHIDTSLESKDFAKEIKALKKTDPELDQRLRDYMCDQFFDIRTFGAVMTTFVKGSLSCGQVRGPVQLGFARSIDPISVQEISITRIAVTTEADAAEKNNTMGNKFIIPYGLYRIFLCIRRFDSPLKR
;
A
#
# COMPACT_ATOMS: atom_id res chain seq x y z
N MET A 1 27.43 -0.97 0.56
CA MET A 1 26.37 -1.20 -0.44
C MET A 1 26.43 -2.66 -0.84
N THR A 2 25.42 -3.43 -0.54
CA THR A 2 25.33 -4.82 -1.02
C THR A 2 25.17 -4.77 -2.53
N ASP A 3 26.00 -5.54 -3.24
CA ASP A 3 25.99 -5.67 -4.72
C ASP A 3 24.69 -6.39 -5.14
N ARG A 4 23.58 -5.63 -5.16
CA ARG A 4 22.26 -6.14 -5.53
C ARG A 4 22.16 -6.19 -7.04
N LYS A 5 22.24 -7.38 -7.60
CA LYS A 5 21.99 -7.56 -9.02
C LYS A 5 20.50 -7.38 -9.32
N PRO A 6 20.15 -6.65 -10.39
CA PRO A 6 18.76 -6.54 -10.82
C PRO A 6 18.21 -7.89 -11.25
N ILE A 7 16.89 -8.08 -11.14
CA ILE A 7 16.21 -9.26 -11.67
C ILE A 7 16.39 -9.29 -13.19
N GLU A 8 16.88 -10.38 -13.71
CA GLU A 8 17.16 -10.55 -15.14
C GLU A 8 16.02 -11.25 -15.89
N ASN A 9 15.30 -12.14 -15.20
CA ASN A 9 14.24 -12.95 -15.78
C ASN A 9 12.85 -12.42 -15.38
N ARG A 10 11.84 -12.82 -16.15
CA ARG A 10 10.44 -12.72 -15.78
C ARG A 10 10.03 -14.00 -15.05
N TYR A 11 9.29 -13.82 -13.96
CA TYR A 11 8.69 -14.90 -13.18
C TYR A 11 7.19 -14.68 -13.09
N ASP A 12 6.41 -15.66 -13.49
CA ASP A 12 4.97 -15.65 -13.36
C ASP A 12 4.55 -16.68 -12.31
N PHE A 13 3.71 -16.26 -11.37
CA PHE A 13 3.25 -17.10 -10.27
C PHE A 13 1.72 -17.14 -10.25
N THR A 14 1.19 -18.30 -9.86
CA THR A 14 -0.18 -18.45 -9.42
C THR A 14 -0.15 -18.77 -7.93
N ILE A 15 -0.82 -17.93 -7.13
CA ILE A 15 -0.95 -18.14 -5.70
C ILE A 15 -2.40 -18.54 -5.43
N LEU A 16 -2.59 -19.61 -4.67
CA LEU A 16 -3.88 -20.04 -4.16
C LEU A 16 -3.93 -19.74 -2.67
N PHE A 17 -5.05 -19.21 -2.21
CA PHE A 17 -5.34 -19.06 -0.80
C PHE A 17 -6.81 -19.35 -0.52
N GLU A 18 -7.10 -19.89 0.64
CA GLU A 18 -8.46 -20.15 1.08
C GLU A 18 -8.94 -19.10 2.09
N VAL A 19 -10.23 -18.89 2.09
CA VAL A 19 -10.94 -18.12 3.11
C VAL A 19 -11.99 -19.04 3.72
N LYS A 20 -11.96 -19.20 5.03
CA LYS A 20 -12.93 -19.94 5.80
C LYS A 20 -13.46 -19.06 6.91
N ASP A 21 -14.77 -18.92 6.99
CA ASP A 21 -15.47 -18.12 8.00
C ASP A 21 -14.90 -16.70 8.14
N GLY A 22 -14.57 -16.06 7.02
CA GLY A 22 -13.86 -14.80 6.97
C GLY A 22 -14.31 -13.82 5.90
N ASN A 23 -13.78 -12.62 5.96
CA ASN A 23 -13.95 -11.59 4.93
C ASN A 23 -12.58 -11.20 4.37
N PRO A 24 -12.21 -11.65 3.17
CA PRO A 24 -10.89 -11.41 2.61
C PRO A 24 -10.67 -9.95 2.19
N ASN A 25 -11.73 -9.27 1.75
CA ASN A 25 -11.70 -7.88 1.32
C ASN A 25 -13.10 -7.26 1.35
N GLY A 26 -13.42 -6.62 2.45
CA GLY A 26 -14.68 -5.89 2.59
C GLY A 26 -14.77 -4.67 1.69
N ASP A 27 -16.00 -4.35 1.28
CA ASP A 27 -16.34 -3.16 0.51
C ASP A 27 -16.86 -2.06 1.44
N PRO A 28 -16.14 -0.93 1.62
CA PRO A 28 -16.58 0.16 2.48
C PRO A 28 -17.91 0.78 2.02
N ASP A 29 -18.18 0.78 0.71
CA ASP A 29 -19.40 1.37 0.13
C ASP A 29 -20.63 0.43 0.29
N SER A 30 -20.40 -0.83 0.65
CA SER A 30 -21.43 -1.86 0.84
C SER A 30 -21.43 -2.40 2.27
N GLY A 31 -21.27 -1.55 3.28
CA GLY A 31 -21.30 -1.96 4.69
C GLY A 31 -20.23 -2.99 5.07
N ASN A 32 -19.09 -2.98 4.40
CA ASN A 32 -18.00 -3.92 4.58
C ASN A 32 -18.33 -5.38 4.19
N MET A 33 -19.29 -5.58 3.29
CA MET A 33 -19.54 -6.90 2.68
C MET A 33 -18.33 -7.38 1.88
N PRO A 34 -18.06 -8.70 1.82
CA PRO A 34 -17.08 -9.26 0.88
C PRO A 34 -17.39 -8.82 -0.54
N ARG A 35 -16.35 -8.40 -1.29
CA ARG A 35 -16.51 -8.01 -2.69
C ARG A 35 -16.86 -9.22 -3.55
N VAL A 36 -17.87 -9.07 -4.38
CA VAL A 36 -18.36 -10.11 -5.28
C VAL A 36 -18.53 -9.52 -6.68
N ASP A 37 -18.13 -10.27 -7.67
CA ASP A 37 -18.47 -9.98 -9.07
C ASP A 37 -19.95 -10.34 -9.30
N ILE A 38 -20.75 -9.35 -9.62
CA ILE A 38 -22.21 -9.49 -9.72
C ILE A 38 -22.62 -10.44 -10.85
N GLU A 39 -21.84 -10.50 -11.93
CA GLU A 39 -22.15 -11.33 -13.10
C GLU A 39 -21.85 -12.81 -12.85
N THR A 40 -20.74 -13.09 -12.17
CA THR A 40 -20.25 -14.47 -11.99
C THR A 40 -20.50 -15.05 -10.62
N GLY A 41 -20.81 -14.19 -9.63
CA GLY A 41 -20.90 -14.60 -8.23
C GLY A 41 -19.53 -14.88 -7.57
N ASN A 42 -18.43 -14.70 -8.30
CA ASN A 42 -17.10 -14.97 -7.77
C ASN A 42 -16.67 -13.87 -6.78
N GLY A 43 -16.08 -14.29 -5.67
CA GLY A 43 -15.47 -13.38 -4.71
C GLY A 43 -14.24 -12.68 -5.27
N LEU A 44 -14.06 -11.41 -4.88
CA LEU A 44 -12.97 -10.56 -5.32
C LEU A 44 -12.11 -10.11 -4.15
N THR A 45 -10.79 -10.13 -4.36
CA THR A 45 -9.84 -9.45 -3.47
C THR A 45 -8.93 -8.57 -4.33
N THR A 46 -8.92 -7.28 -4.05
CA THR A 46 -8.14 -6.31 -4.83
C THR A 46 -6.64 -6.50 -4.61
N ASP A 47 -5.84 -6.15 -5.61
CA ASP A 47 -4.38 -6.12 -5.51
C ASP A 47 -3.91 -5.20 -4.37
N VAL A 48 -4.61 -4.07 -4.16
CA VAL A 48 -4.32 -3.14 -3.06
C VAL A 48 -4.48 -3.80 -1.70
N CYS A 49 -5.53 -4.62 -1.50
CA CYS A 49 -5.74 -5.37 -0.27
C CYS A 49 -4.61 -6.38 -0.03
N VAL A 50 -4.20 -7.11 -1.07
CA VAL A 50 -3.08 -8.07 -0.97
C VAL A 50 -1.76 -7.35 -0.69
N LYS A 51 -1.46 -6.28 -1.42
CA LYS A 51 -0.28 -5.44 -1.18
C LYS A 51 -0.23 -4.90 0.24
N ARG A 52 -1.39 -4.52 0.80
CA ARG A 52 -1.50 -4.07 2.19
C ARG A 52 -1.10 -5.18 3.17
N LYS A 53 -1.59 -6.41 2.99
CA LYS A 53 -1.23 -7.56 3.83
C LYS A 53 0.27 -7.86 3.76
N ILE A 54 0.88 -7.74 2.58
CA ILE A 54 2.34 -7.90 2.41
C ILE A 54 3.10 -6.81 3.17
N ARG A 55 2.67 -5.54 3.08
CA ARG A 55 3.27 -4.44 3.83
C ARG A 55 3.21 -4.66 5.33
N ASP A 56 2.04 -5.03 5.83
CA ASP A 56 1.81 -5.28 7.26
C ASP A 56 2.69 -6.45 7.75
N TYR A 57 2.85 -7.51 6.94
CA TYR A 57 3.75 -8.60 7.24
C TYR A 57 5.23 -8.15 7.31
N VAL A 58 5.69 -7.44 6.29
CA VAL A 58 7.08 -6.94 6.24
C VAL A 58 7.35 -6.01 7.43
N GLN A 59 6.45 -5.11 7.74
CA GLN A 59 6.57 -4.21 8.89
C GLN A 59 6.65 -4.99 10.22
N THR A 60 5.84 -6.02 10.37
CA THR A 60 5.82 -6.85 11.59
C THR A 60 7.09 -7.66 11.77
N VAL A 61 7.62 -8.25 10.69
CA VAL A 61 8.76 -9.17 10.74
C VAL A 61 10.09 -8.43 10.71
N MET A 62 10.21 -7.39 9.87
CA MET A 62 11.47 -6.68 9.63
C MET A 62 11.59 -5.38 10.43
N GLY A 63 10.50 -4.90 11.02
CA GLY A 63 10.45 -3.62 11.72
C GLY A 63 10.60 -2.41 10.80
N GLU A 64 10.89 -1.25 11.42
CA GLU A 64 11.03 0.03 10.68
C GLU A 64 12.50 0.36 10.34
N GLN A 65 13.27 -0.63 9.95
CA GLN A 65 14.68 -0.46 9.57
C GLN A 65 14.85 -0.48 8.05
N ALA A 66 15.69 0.41 7.54
CA ALA A 66 16.10 0.33 6.14
C ALA A 66 16.80 -1.01 5.86
N PRO A 67 16.55 -1.63 4.73
CA PRO A 67 15.76 -1.22 3.56
C PRO A 67 14.29 -1.72 3.58
N TRP A 68 13.74 -2.06 4.74
CA TRP A 68 12.45 -2.73 4.90
C TRP A 68 11.32 -1.81 5.38
N ARG A 69 11.60 -0.53 5.53
CA ARG A 69 10.58 0.47 5.89
C ARG A 69 9.43 0.45 4.89
N ILE A 70 8.23 0.82 5.36
CA ILE A 70 7.02 0.92 4.53
C ILE A 70 6.67 2.40 4.34
N TYR A 71 6.51 2.81 3.08
CA TYR A 71 6.14 4.17 2.70
C TYR A 71 4.63 4.41 2.85
N ILE A 72 3.82 3.48 2.33
CA ILE A 72 2.35 3.54 2.41
C ILE A 72 1.89 2.82 3.66
N GLN A 73 1.78 3.54 4.77
CA GLN A 73 1.33 2.98 6.05
C GLN A 73 0.33 3.88 6.77
N ASN A 74 -0.43 3.30 7.72
CA ASN A 74 -1.36 4.06 8.55
C ASN A 74 -0.63 4.99 9.51
N ARG A 75 -1.29 6.10 9.84
CA ARG A 75 -0.86 7.07 10.86
C ARG A 75 0.44 7.82 10.55
N GLN A 76 0.98 7.69 9.34
CA GLN A 76 2.08 8.51 8.86
C GLN A 76 1.66 9.34 7.65
N THR A 77 2.17 10.55 7.56
CA THR A 77 1.96 11.40 6.40
C THR A 77 3.12 11.22 5.43
N LEU A 78 2.82 11.09 4.15
CA LEU A 78 3.85 10.95 3.10
C LEU A 78 4.83 12.12 3.13
N ASN A 79 4.34 13.35 3.33
CA ASN A 79 5.19 14.54 3.40
C ASN A 79 6.28 14.47 4.48
N ARG A 80 6.04 13.75 5.59
CA ARG A 80 7.06 13.56 6.62
C ARG A 80 8.20 12.68 6.10
N LEU A 81 7.86 11.58 5.45
CA LEU A 81 8.84 10.64 4.89
C LEU A 81 9.60 11.28 3.72
N ASP A 82 8.89 12.05 2.89
CA ASP A 82 9.48 12.82 1.81
C ASP A 82 10.48 13.86 2.33
N SER A 83 10.17 14.50 3.45
CA SER A 83 11.08 15.46 4.09
C SER A 83 12.37 14.83 4.61
N GLU A 84 12.36 13.54 4.95
CA GLU A 84 13.57 12.80 5.33
C GLU A 84 14.54 12.69 4.14
N ALA A 85 14.03 12.41 2.94
CA ALA A 85 14.84 12.35 1.73
C ALA A 85 15.48 13.71 1.41
N LEU A 86 14.73 14.80 1.55
CA LEU A 86 15.25 16.15 1.35
C LEU A 86 16.35 16.52 2.35
N LYS A 87 16.16 16.16 3.61
CA LYS A 87 17.18 16.36 4.65
C LYS A 87 18.46 15.58 4.38
N ALA A 88 18.34 14.37 3.82
CA ALA A 88 19.49 13.57 3.41
C ALA A 88 20.30 14.23 2.29
N GLU A 89 19.63 15.02 1.43
CA GLU A 89 20.26 15.85 0.40
C GLU A 89 20.57 17.28 0.88
N HIS A 90 20.54 17.53 2.20
CA HIS A 90 20.84 18.83 2.83
C HIS A 90 19.92 19.98 2.38
N ILE A 91 18.71 19.68 1.95
CA ILE A 91 17.72 20.68 1.53
C ILE A 91 16.88 21.11 2.73
N ASP A 92 16.77 22.42 2.95
CA ASP A 92 15.99 22.97 4.06
C ASP A 92 14.49 22.83 3.80
N THR A 93 13.81 22.11 4.68
CA THR A 93 12.35 21.87 4.62
C THR A 93 11.54 22.84 5.46
N SER A 94 12.19 23.77 6.19
CA SER A 94 11.53 24.74 7.08
C SER A 94 10.91 25.93 6.32
N LEU A 95 11.34 26.16 5.09
CA LEU A 95 10.91 27.27 4.26
C LEU A 95 9.40 27.21 3.93
N GLU A 96 8.79 28.38 3.77
CA GLU A 96 7.42 28.47 3.27
C GLU A 96 7.33 27.94 1.82
N SER A 97 6.14 27.46 1.44
CA SER A 97 5.92 26.77 0.16
C SER A 97 6.39 27.54 -1.08
N LYS A 98 6.27 28.88 -1.09
CA LYS A 98 6.69 29.72 -2.23
C LYS A 98 8.22 29.83 -2.34
N ASP A 99 8.90 30.00 -1.22
CA ASP A 99 10.36 30.14 -1.18
C ASP A 99 11.04 28.81 -1.38
N PHE A 100 10.48 27.74 -0.78
CA PHE A 100 10.89 26.38 -1.05
C PHE A 100 10.80 26.02 -2.54
N ALA A 101 9.71 26.38 -3.23
CA ALA A 101 9.58 26.14 -4.68
C ALA A 101 10.63 26.88 -5.52
N LYS A 102 11.01 28.10 -5.12
CA LYS A 102 12.07 28.86 -5.79
C LYS A 102 13.44 28.22 -5.59
N GLU A 103 13.73 27.80 -4.36
CA GLU A 103 14.98 27.13 -4.02
C GLU A 103 15.13 25.80 -4.79
N ILE A 104 14.11 24.94 -4.77
CA ILE A 104 14.11 23.69 -5.53
C ILE A 104 14.31 23.96 -7.03
N LYS A 105 13.66 24.98 -7.58
CA LYS A 105 13.84 25.34 -9.00
C LYS A 105 15.26 25.82 -9.32
N ALA A 106 15.91 26.51 -8.39
CA ALA A 106 17.29 26.92 -8.52
C ALA A 106 18.25 25.72 -8.43
N LEU A 107 18.04 24.84 -7.45
CA LEU A 107 18.82 23.61 -7.26
C LEU A 107 18.74 22.69 -8.49
N LYS A 108 17.56 22.49 -9.07
CA LYS A 108 17.39 21.69 -10.29
C LYS A 108 18.11 22.22 -11.53
N LYS A 109 18.38 23.52 -11.58
CA LYS A 109 19.16 24.10 -12.67
C LYS A 109 20.65 23.83 -12.54
N THR A 110 21.15 23.78 -11.30
CA THR A 110 22.56 23.53 -10.99
C THR A 110 22.86 22.05 -10.85
N ASP A 111 21.84 21.25 -10.47
CA ASP A 111 21.94 19.80 -10.21
C ASP A 111 20.78 19.06 -10.88
N PRO A 112 20.92 18.65 -12.14
CA PRO A 112 19.90 17.90 -12.88
C PRO A 112 19.64 16.48 -12.33
N GLU A 113 20.57 15.93 -11.53
CA GLU A 113 20.48 14.58 -10.99
C GLU A 113 19.77 14.51 -9.63
N LEU A 114 19.40 15.65 -9.05
CA LEU A 114 18.73 15.73 -7.76
C LEU A 114 17.49 14.81 -7.67
N ASP A 115 16.63 14.85 -8.69
CA ASP A 115 15.41 14.02 -8.73
C ASP A 115 15.75 12.51 -8.72
N GLN A 116 16.86 12.14 -9.36
CA GLN A 116 17.31 10.75 -9.39
C GLN A 116 17.81 10.30 -8.01
N ARG A 117 18.65 11.12 -7.36
CA ARG A 117 19.18 10.79 -6.02
C ARG A 117 18.07 10.68 -4.97
N LEU A 118 17.10 11.60 -4.99
CA LEU A 118 15.93 11.52 -4.11
C LEU A 118 15.13 10.23 -4.35
N ARG A 119 14.94 9.85 -5.61
CA ARG A 119 14.26 8.60 -5.97
C ARG A 119 15.04 7.38 -5.50
N ASP A 120 16.35 7.37 -5.68
CA ASP A 120 17.22 6.28 -5.25
C ASP A 120 17.20 6.15 -3.73
N TYR A 121 17.27 7.28 -3.00
CA TYR A 121 17.09 7.29 -1.55
C TYR A 121 15.75 6.64 -1.13
N MET A 122 14.64 7.04 -1.75
CA MET A 122 13.33 6.48 -1.44
C MET A 122 13.27 4.98 -1.74
N CYS A 123 13.86 4.54 -2.83
CA CYS A 123 13.94 3.11 -3.15
C CYS A 123 14.82 2.33 -2.16
N ASP A 124 15.89 2.93 -1.66
CA ASP A 124 16.78 2.29 -0.71
C ASP A 124 16.17 2.18 0.69
N GLN A 125 15.38 3.16 1.10
CA GLN A 125 14.73 3.17 2.40
C GLN A 125 13.47 2.29 2.46
N PHE A 126 12.63 2.32 1.40
CA PHE A 126 11.29 1.78 1.45
C PHE A 126 11.11 0.53 0.59
N PHE A 127 10.74 -0.57 1.25
CA PHE A 127 10.47 -1.86 0.61
C PHE A 127 9.36 -1.76 -0.44
N ASP A 128 8.25 -1.13 -0.11
CA ASP A 128 7.06 -1.10 -0.96
C ASP A 128 7.22 -0.21 -2.19
N ILE A 129 7.99 0.88 -2.11
CA ILE A 129 8.38 1.69 -3.28
C ILE A 129 9.19 0.82 -4.25
N ARG A 130 10.20 0.15 -3.74
CA ARG A 130 11.11 -0.69 -4.53
C ARG A 130 10.40 -1.91 -5.12
N THR A 131 9.43 -2.48 -4.39
CA THR A 131 8.75 -3.73 -4.77
C THR A 131 7.54 -3.50 -5.65
N PHE A 132 6.63 -2.60 -5.25
CA PHE A 132 5.36 -2.36 -5.93
C PHE A 132 5.37 -1.11 -6.80
N GLY A 133 6.31 -0.23 -6.56
CA GLY A 133 6.38 1.08 -7.17
C GLY A 133 5.57 2.14 -6.41
N ALA A 134 5.80 3.38 -6.79
CA ALA A 134 5.08 4.54 -6.28
C ALA A 134 5.03 5.67 -7.31
N VAL A 135 4.01 6.51 -7.20
CA VAL A 135 3.90 7.77 -7.94
C VAL A 135 4.22 8.89 -6.96
N MET A 136 5.36 9.55 -7.17
CA MET A 136 5.89 10.61 -6.30
C MET A 136 5.89 11.96 -7.03
N THR A 137 4.75 12.31 -7.63
CA THR A 137 4.61 13.54 -8.43
C THR A 137 4.34 14.78 -7.59
N THR A 138 3.84 14.60 -6.37
CA THR A 138 3.53 15.68 -5.42
C THR A 138 4.46 15.67 -4.22
N PHE A 139 5.73 15.29 -4.45
CA PHE A 139 6.75 15.20 -3.43
C PHE A 139 6.92 16.56 -2.74
N VAL A 140 6.84 16.58 -1.47
CA VAL A 140 6.83 17.72 -0.54
C VAL A 140 6.21 19.02 -1.11
N LYS A 141 5.01 19.35 -0.64
CA LYS A 141 4.29 20.59 -0.97
C LYS A 141 4.09 20.85 -2.49
N GLY A 142 4.18 19.77 -3.31
CA GLY A 142 4.00 19.88 -4.77
C GLY A 142 5.14 20.61 -5.53
N SER A 143 6.23 20.92 -4.84
CA SER A 143 7.36 21.69 -5.45
C SER A 143 8.38 20.80 -6.16
N LEU A 144 8.36 19.51 -5.85
CA LEU A 144 9.27 18.52 -6.41
C LEU A 144 8.50 17.34 -6.99
N SER A 145 8.98 16.77 -8.07
CA SER A 145 8.44 15.55 -8.66
C SER A 145 9.57 14.56 -8.89
N CYS A 146 9.63 13.52 -8.05
CA CYS A 146 10.54 12.40 -8.27
C CYS A 146 10.02 11.42 -9.33
N GLY A 147 8.88 11.74 -9.95
CA GLY A 147 8.28 10.95 -11.01
C GLY A 147 7.63 9.66 -10.52
N GLN A 148 7.67 8.65 -11.37
CA GLN A 148 7.09 7.34 -11.11
C GLN A 148 8.18 6.29 -10.97
N VAL A 149 8.13 5.53 -9.88
CA VAL A 149 8.88 4.27 -9.73
C VAL A 149 7.97 3.13 -10.14
N ARG A 150 8.41 2.31 -11.09
CA ARG A 150 7.72 1.08 -11.49
C ARG A 150 8.35 -0.09 -10.75
N GLY A 151 7.60 -0.69 -9.82
CA GLY A 151 8.07 -1.84 -9.07
C GLY A 151 8.02 -3.13 -9.91
N PRO A 152 8.96 -4.06 -9.69
CA PRO A 152 9.03 -5.32 -10.42
C PRO A 152 7.83 -6.25 -10.15
N VAL A 153 7.17 -6.12 -8.99
CA VAL A 153 6.09 -7.00 -8.57
C VAL A 153 4.74 -6.41 -8.96
N GLN A 154 4.06 -7.11 -9.86
CA GLN A 154 2.71 -6.77 -10.32
C GLN A 154 1.73 -7.86 -9.90
N LEU A 155 0.68 -7.47 -9.20
CA LEU A 155 -0.41 -8.37 -8.79
C LEU A 155 -1.68 -7.99 -9.53
N GLY A 156 -2.43 -9.01 -9.97
CA GLY A 156 -3.81 -8.85 -10.40
C GLY A 156 -4.78 -8.91 -9.21
N PHE A 157 -6.07 -8.80 -9.49
CA PHE A 157 -7.10 -9.12 -8.50
C PHE A 157 -7.13 -10.63 -8.26
N ALA A 158 -7.31 -11.04 -7.01
CA ALA A 158 -7.66 -12.42 -6.72
C ALA A 158 -9.15 -12.63 -6.96
N ARG A 159 -9.48 -13.77 -7.56
CA ARG A 159 -10.86 -14.22 -7.78
C ARG A 159 -11.04 -15.60 -7.16
N SER A 160 -12.20 -15.84 -6.56
CA SER A 160 -12.54 -17.19 -6.14
C SER A 160 -12.70 -18.09 -7.37
N ILE A 161 -12.38 -19.38 -7.22
CA ILE A 161 -12.49 -20.37 -8.31
C ILE A 161 -13.95 -20.65 -8.57
N ASP A 162 -14.72 -20.82 -7.51
CA ASP A 162 -16.17 -21.01 -7.57
C ASP A 162 -16.91 -19.77 -7.05
N PRO A 163 -18.18 -19.57 -7.42
CA PRO A 163 -19.04 -18.56 -6.82
C PRO A 163 -19.08 -18.72 -5.29
N ILE A 164 -19.13 -17.58 -4.59
CA ILE A 164 -19.18 -17.56 -3.14
C ILE A 164 -20.57 -17.19 -2.62
N SER A 165 -20.86 -17.61 -1.40
CA SER A 165 -22.04 -17.18 -0.67
C SER A 165 -21.65 -16.29 0.48
N VAL A 166 -22.21 -15.08 0.55
CA VAL A 166 -21.99 -14.16 1.66
C VAL A 166 -23.06 -14.38 2.71
N GLN A 167 -22.65 -14.51 3.96
CA GLN A 167 -23.54 -14.64 5.12
C GLN A 167 -23.40 -13.41 6.01
N GLU A 168 -24.53 -12.90 6.46
CA GLU A 168 -24.61 -11.87 7.48
C GLU A 168 -24.80 -12.54 8.83
N ILE A 169 -23.94 -12.23 9.79
CA ILE A 169 -23.99 -12.73 11.15
C ILE A 169 -24.16 -11.58 12.11
N SER A 170 -25.23 -11.58 12.88
CA SER A 170 -25.43 -10.63 13.97
C SER A 170 -24.51 -10.97 15.13
N ILE A 171 -23.81 -9.97 15.63
CA ILE A 171 -22.93 -10.07 16.79
C ILE A 171 -23.42 -9.12 17.89
N THR A 172 -23.31 -9.56 19.11
CA THR A 172 -23.74 -8.76 20.27
C THR A 172 -22.53 -8.47 21.15
N ARG A 173 -22.32 -7.19 21.41
CA ARG A 173 -21.35 -6.73 22.40
C ARG A 173 -22.08 -6.47 23.72
N ILE A 174 -21.69 -7.12 24.79
CA ILE A 174 -22.29 -7.01 26.12
C ILE A 174 -21.98 -5.65 26.75
N ALA A 175 -20.86 -5.01 26.38
CA ALA A 175 -20.48 -3.71 26.91
C ALA A 175 -21.09 -2.56 26.10
N VAL A 176 -21.62 -1.57 26.76
CA VAL A 176 -22.08 -0.28 26.20
C VAL A 176 -21.00 0.79 26.36
N THR A 177 -21.13 1.90 25.63
CA THR A 177 -20.06 2.91 25.53
C THR A 177 -20.19 4.01 26.57
N THR A 178 -21.42 4.36 26.99
CA THR A 178 -21.69 5.44 27.94
C THR A 178 -22.54 4.96 29.11
N GLU A 179 -22.47 5.68 30.24
CA GLU A 179 -23.29 5.39 31.40
C GLU A 179 -24.80 5.60 31.11
N ALA A 180 -25.13 6.54 30.23
CA ALA A 180 -26.50 6.74 29.77
C ALA A 180 -27.02 5.52 28.98
N ASP A 181 -26.20 4.98 28.06
CA ASP A 181 -26.55 3.74 27.34
C ASP A 181 -26.69 2.54 28.28
N ALA A 182 -25.91 2.50 29.38
CA ALA A 182 -25.97 1.43 30.37
C ALA A 182 -27.28 1.41 31.14
N ALA A 183 -27.93 2.57 31.28
CA ALA A 183 -29.24 2.68 31.95
C ALA A 183 -30.38 2.21 31.02
N GLU A 184 -30.23 2.33 29.69
CA GLU A 184 -31.31 2.03 28.74
C GLU A 184 -31.10 0.70 27.98
N LYS A 185 -29.82 0.30 27.75
CA LYS A 185 -29.46 -0.84 26.91
C LYS A 185 -28.37 -1.68 27.58
N ASN A 186 -28.60 -2.98 27.65
CA ASN A 186 -27.61 -3.92 28.21
C ASN A 186 -26.57 -4.41 27.16
N ASN A 187 -26.78 -4.13 25.88
CA ASN A 187 -25.93 -4.62 24.82
C ASN A 187 -25.96 -3.70 23.58
N THR A 188 -24.97 -3.86 22.73
CA THR A 188 -24.92 -3.21 21.40
C THR A 188 -24.85 -4.32 20.35
N MET A 189 -25.76 -4.27 19.38
CA MET A 189 -25.77 -5.22 18.25
C MET A 189 -25.00 -4.65 17.08
N GLY A 190 -24.35 -5.51 16.31
CA GLY A 190 -23.67 -5.19 15.06
C GLY A 190 -23.73 -6.39 14.13
N ASN A 191 -23.48 -6.15 12.85
CA ASN A 191 -23.49 -7.18 11.83
C ASN A 191 -22.07 -7.40 11.29
N LYS A 192 -21.74 -8.64 11.00
CA LYS A 192 -20.50 -9.07 10.36
C LYS A 192 -20.82 -9.91 9.13
N PHE A 193 -20.21 -9.57 8.02
CA PHE A 193 -20.33 -10.34 6.79
C PHE A 193 -19.15 -11.28 6.63
N ILE A 194 -19.42 -12.54 6.37
CA ILE A 194 -18.41 -13.58 6.16
C ILE A 194 -18.71 -14.40 4.91
N ILE A 195 -17.66 -15.04 4.41
CA ILE A 195 -17.73 -16.12 3.43
C ILE A 195 -17.45 -17.39 4.21
N PRO A 196 -18.38 -18.39 4.20
CA PRO A 196 -18.16 -19.67 4.89
C PRO A 196 -16.94 -20.40 4.35
N TYR A 197 -16.80 -20.41 3.00
CA TYR A 197 -15.62 -20.95 2.32
C TYR A 197 -15.46 -20.35 0.94
N GLY A 198 -14.21 -20.14 0.52
CA GLY A 198 -13.86 -19.78 -0.84
C GLY A 198 -12.37 -20.03 -1.11
N LEU A 199 -12.06 -20.69 -2.22
CA LEU A 199 -10.70 -20.85 -2.72
C LEU A 199 -10.43 -19.76 -3.76
N TYR A 200 -9.42 -18.93 -3.50
CA TYR A 200 -9.05 -17.79 -4.34
C TYR A 200 -7.75 -18.04 -5.09
N ARG A 201 -7.69 -17.51 -6.29
CA ARG A 201 -6.50 -17.52 -7.14
C ARG A 201 -6.10 -16.09 -7.48
N ILE A 202 -4.81 -15.79 -7.34
CA ILE A 202 -4.21 -14.53 -7.77
C ILE A 202 -3.03 -14.81 -8.69
N PHE A 203 -2.91 -14.01 -9.75
CA PHE A 203 -1.74 -14.00 -10.62
C PHE A 203 -0.79 -12.89 -10.20
N LEU A 204 0.48 -13.25 -10.11
CA LEU A 204 1.57 -12.35 -9.76
C LEU A 204 2.67 -12.50 -10.81
N CYS A 205 3.14 -11.37 -11.31
CA CYS A 205 4.29 -11.32 -12.19
C CYS A 205 5.41 -10.52 -11.55
N ILE A 206 6.63 -11.06 -11.57
CA ILE A 206 7.85 -10.34 -11.21
C ILE A 206 8.68 -10.20 -12.48
N ARG A 207 9.01 -8.96 -12.86
CA ARG A 207 9.82 -8.68 -14.03
C ARG A 207 10.70 -7.46 -13.83
N ARG A 208 11.85 -7.44 -14.52
CA ARG A 208 12.63 -6.21 -14.62
C ARG A 208 11.83 -5.16 -15.38
N PHE A 209 11.74 -3.96 -14.82
CA PHE A 209 11.40 -2.78 -15.59
C PHE A 209 12.69 -2.06 -15.92
N ASP A 210 13.01 -1.97 -17.19
CA ASP A 210 14.06 -1.08 -17.63
C ASP A 210 13.63 0.34 -17.31
N SER A 211 14.37 0.99 -16.42
CA SER A 211 14.16 2.42 -16.19
C SER A 211 14.47 3.13 -17.50
N PRO A 212 13.56 3.96 -18.05
CA PRO A 212 13.82 4.70 -19.28
C PRO A 212 14.91 5.78 -19.12
N LEU A 213 15.58 5.85 -17.98
CA LEU A 213 16.55 6.89 -17.61
C LEU A 213 18.02 6.47 -17.76
N LYS A 214 18.32 5.41 -18.52
CA LYS A 214 19.66 5.19 -19.08
C LYS A 214 19.57 5.26 -20.59
N ARG A 215 19.43 6.46 -21.12
CA ARG A 215 19.89 6.87 -22.43
C ARG A 215 20.60 8.20 -22.28
#